data_d5af978723b5c911b0d343d29c86ef13
#
_entry.id   d5af978723b5c911b0d343d29c86ef13
#
_cell.length_a   1.000
_cell.length_b   1.000
_cell.length_c   1.000
_cell.angle_alpha   90.00
_cell.angle_beta   90.00
_cell.angle_gamma   90.00
#
_symmetry.space_group_name_H-M   'P 1'
#
loop_
_entity.id
_entity.type
_entity.pdbx_description
1 polymer ?
#
loop_
_entity_poly.entity_id
_entity_poly.type
_entity_poly.pdbx_seq_one_letter_code
_entity_poly.pdbx_strand_id
1 'polypeptide(L)'
;MDTTVAAMLELGAQTDRIRVAIGPTIQQASYEVGPDFRETFLAESPDSAALFIPGRDDRYQFDLPGYCRQRLDRLGVHSIHDTGLDTCALEETYFSNRRRNHRGEPDYGRNASVIMLSL
;
A
#
# COMPACT_ATOMS: atom_id res chain seq x y z
N MET A 1 4.74 -9.28 -1.74
CA MET A 1 3.33 -9.73 -1.63
C MET A 1 3.12 -11.02 -2.43
N ASP A 2 3.29 -11.01 -3.73
CA ASP A 2 3.09 -12.17 -4.61
C ASP A 2 3.95 -13.37 -4.20
N THR A 3 5.25 -13.15 -3.94
CA THR A 3 6.18 -14.19 -3.46
C THR A 3 5.76 -14.79 -2.12
N THR A 4 5.21 -13.98 -1.22
CA THR A 4 4.71 -14.46 0.08
C THR A 4 3.49 -15.36 -0.09
N VAL A 5 2.53 -14.93 -0.90
CA VAL A 5 1.34 -15.75 -1.20
C VAL A 5 1.74 -17.04 -1.90
N ALA A 6 2.64 -16.99 -2.88
CA ALA A 6 3.16 -18.18 -3.56
C ALA A 6 3.79 -19.17 -2.57
N ALA A 7 4.65 -18.70 -1.67
CA ALA A 7 5.25 -19.55 -0.65
C ALA A 7 4.22 -20.15 0.33
N MET A 8 3.19 -19.41 0.68
CA MET A 8 2.09 -19.93 1.50
C MET A 8 1.34 -21.06 0.79
N LEU A 9 1.08 -20.92 -0.51
CA LEU A 9 0.43 -21.95 -1.32
C LEU A 9 1.28 -23.21 -1.45
N GLU A 10 2.61 -23.06 -1.64
CA GLU A 10 3.55 -24.19 -1.65
C GLU A 10 3.55 -24.95 -0.31
N LEU A 11 3.29 -24.26 0.80
CA LEU A 11 3.16 -24.86 2.13
C LEU A 11 1.75 -25.43 2.41
N GLY A 12 0.85 -25.42 1.42
CA GLY A 12 -0.48 -25.98 1.52
C GLY A 12 -1.60 -25.02 1.94
N ALA A 13 -1.34 -23.71 1.98
CA ALA A 13 -2.41 -22.73 2.17
C ALA A 13 -3.36 -22.69 0.97
N GLN A 14 -4.59 -22.27 1.23
CA GLN A 14 -5.63 -22.06 0.20
C GLN A 14 -5.99 -20.59 0.15
N THR A 15 -6.14 -20.02 -1.03
CA THR A 15 -6.36 -18.57 -1.23
C THR A 15 -7.61 -18.06 -0.52
N ASP A 16 -8.68 -18.82 -0.52
CA ASP A 16 -9.94 -18.51 0.17
C ASP A 16 -9.84 -18.50 1.71
N ARG A 17 -8.79 -19.11 2.26
CA ARG A 17 -8.48 -19.15 3.69
C ARG A 17 -7.41 -18.14 4.11
N ILE A 18 -6.71 -17.51 3.17
CA ILE A 18 -5.72 -16.48 3.49
C ILE A 18 -6.43 -15.21 3.94
N ARG A 19 -6.03 -14.68 5.09
CA ARG A 19 -6.47 -13.41 5.63
C ARG A 19 -5.34 -12.39 5.52
N VAL A 20 -5.64 -11.20 5.04
CA VAL A 20 -4.66 -10.13 4.89
C VAL A 20 -5.12 -8.91 5.67
N ALA A 21 -4.18 -8.28 6.36
CA ALA A 21 -4.37 -6.95 6.93
C ALA A 21 -3.41 -5.96 6.26
N ILE A 22 -3.93 -4.85 5.76
CA ILE A 22 -3.13 -3.70 5.35
C ILE A 22 -3.01 -2.80 6.58
N GLY A 23 -1.82 -2.79 7.17
CA GLY A 23 -1.49 -1.97 8.33
C GLY A 23 -1.41 -0.48 8.00
N PRO A 24 -1.09 0.36 8.99
CA PRO A 24 -0.89 1.79 8.76
C PRO A 24 0.13 2.05 7.65
N THR A 25 -0.26 2.83 6.65
CA THR A 25 0.57 3.20 5.51
C THR A 25 0.20 4.60 5.03
N ILE A 26 0.97 5.15 4.11
CA ILE A 26 0.58 6.42 3.47
C ILE A 26 -0.71 6.22 2.69
N GLN A 27 -1.69 7.08 2.90
CA GLN A 27 -2.98 7.05 2.22
C GLN A 27 -2.99 7.97 0.99
N GLN A 28 -3.97 7.80 0.12
CA GLN A 28 -4.07 8.53 -1.15
C GLN A 28 -3.98 10.05 -0.96
N ALA A 29 -4.64 10.62 0.03
CA ALA A 29 -4.62 12.06 0.30
C ALA A 29 -3.22 12.62 0.60
N SER A 30 -2.31 11.78 1.09
CA SER A 30 -0.93 12.17 1.43
C SER A 30 0.11 11.72 0.39
N TYR A 31 -0.29 10.93 -0.61
CA TYR A 31 0.66 10.31 -1.54
C TYR A 31 0.66 10.98 -2.91
N GLU A 32 1.19 12.20 -2.97
CA GLU A 32 1.40 12.91 -4.24
C GLU A 32 2.57 12.31 -5.02
N VAL A 33 2.36 12.05 -6.31
CA VAL A 33 3.32 11.45 -7.24
C VAL A 33 3.33 12.21 -8.57
N GLY A 34 4.44 12.07 -9.31
CA GLY A 34 4.57 12.67 -10.64
C GLY A 34 3.95 11.83 -11.77
N PRO A 35 3.85 12.40 -13.00
CA PRO A 35 3.32 11.69 -14.15
C PRO A 35 4.11 10.43 -14.49
N ASP A 36 5.45 10.45 -14.43
CA ASP A 36 6.30 9.28 -14.73
C ASP A 36 5.98 8.08 -13.83
N PHE A 37 5.69 8.33 -12.55
CA PHE A 37 5.26 7.28 -11.63
C PHE A 37 3.95 6.63 -12.10
N ARG A 38 2.98 7.45 -12.50
CA ARG A 38 1.70 6.97 -13.02
C ARG A 38 1.87 6.17 -14.31
N GLU A 39 2.69 6.66 -15.24
CA GLU A 39 2.96 5.99 -16.52
C GLU A 39 3.56 4.60 -16.33
N THR A 40 4.47 4.43 -15.37
CA THR A 40 5.05 3.12 -15.02
C THR A 40 3.97 2.11 -14.63
N PHE A 41 3.00 2.52 -13.79
CA PHE A 41 1.89 1.66 -13.39
C PHE A 41 0.93 1.34 -14.54
N LEU A 42 0.63 2.33 -15.40
CA LEU A 42 -0.23 2.13 -16.55
C LEU A 42 0.39 1.17 -17.58
N ALA A 43 1.70 1.22 -17.75
CA ALA A 43 2.43 0.31 -18.64
C ALA A 43 2.38 -1.15 -18.13
N GLU A 44 2.40 -1.34 -16.81
CA GLU A 44 2.22 -2.67 -16.19
C GLU A 44 0.78 -3.18 -16.32
N SER A 45 -0.20 -2.32 -16.05
CA SER A 45 -1.61 -2.68 -16.11
C SER A 45 -2.50 -1.43 -16.32
N PRO A 46 -3.34 -1.39 -17.38
CA PRO A 46 -4.29 -0.29 -17.59
C PRO A 46 -5.26 -0.08 -16.44
N ASP A 47 -5.63 -1.14 -15.71
CA ASP A 47 -6.53 -1.05 -14.54
C ASP A 47 -5.95 -0.19 -13.42
N SER A 48 -4.64 0.04 -13.42
CA SER A 48 -3.98 0.92 -12.47
C SER A 48 -4.44 2.38 -12.57
N ALA A 49 -5.09 2.78 -13.66
CA ALA A 49 -5.64 4.12 -13.81
C ALA A 49 -6.56 4.52 -12.66
N ALA A 50 -7.36 3.58 -12.14
CA ALA A 50 -8.29 3.81 -11.04
C ALA A 50 -7.61 4.15 -9.70
N LEU A 51 -6.29 3.90 -9.57
CA LEU A 51 -5.51 4.18 -8.36
C LEU A 51 -5.04 5.64 -8.28
N PHE A 52 -5.24 6.42 -9.32
CA PHE A 52 -4.74 7.78 -9.44
C PHE A 52 -5.89 8.77 -9.60
N ILE A 53 -5.93 9.77 -8.72
CA ILE A 53 -6.81 10.93 -8.90
C ILE A 53 -5.93 12.16 -9.20
N PRO A 54 -6.44 13.15 -9.98
CA PRO A 54 -5.71 14.39 -10.24
C PRO A 54 -5.36 15.12 -8.93
N GLY A 55 -4.12 15.58 -8.83
CA GLY A 55 -3.62 16.40 -7.74
C GLY A 55 -3.37 17.84 -8.19
N ARG A 56 -2.35 18.50 -7.62
CA ARG A 56 -1.92 19.84 -8.01
C ARG A 56 -1.13 19.78 -9.33
N ASP A 57 -1.32 20.75 -10.19
CA ASP A 57 -0.62 20.88 -11.45
C ASP A 57 -0.71 19.58 -12.29
N ASP A 58 0.43 18.99 -12.62
CA ASP A 58 0.55 17.72 -13.35
C ASP A 58 0.70 16.49 -12.41
N ARG A 59 0.49 16.67 -11.08
CA ARG A 59 0.63 15.62 -10.09
C ARG A 59 -0.64 14.81 -9.91
N TYR A 60 -0.47 13.66 -9.29
CA TYR A 60 -1.54 12.73 -8.95
C TYR A 60 -1.47 12.32 -7.49
N GLN A 61 -2.61 11.91 -6.94
CA GLN A 61 -2.69 11.26 -5.62
C GLN A 61 -2.83 9.76 -5.85
N PHE A 62 -1.90 8.96 -5.32
CA PHE A 62 -1.82 7.52 -5.55
C PHE A 62 -2.40 6.71 -4.39
N ASP A 63 -3.29 5.77 -4.70
CA ASP A 63 -3.89 4.84 -3.73
C ASP A 63 -3.03 3.58 -3.57
N LEU A 64 -2.07 3.61 -2.65
CA LEU A 64 -1.22 2.46 -2.34
C LEU A 64 -2.00 1.29 -1.73
N PRO A 65 -2.91 1.47 -0.75
CA PRO A 65 -3.76 0.39 -0.27
C PRO A 65 -4.62 -0.22 -1.38
N GLY A 66 -5.17 0.60 -2.27
CA GLY A 66 -5.93 0.15 -3.44
C GLY A 66 -5.08 -0.72 -4.38
N TYR A 67 -3.83 -0.34 -4.62
CA TYR A 67 -2.89 -1.16 -5.38
C TYR A 67 -2.65 -2.52 -4.72
N CYS A 68 -2.44 -2.54 -3.42
CA CYS A 68 -2.29 -3.79 -2.67
C CYS A 68 -3.53 -4.69 -2.82
N ARG A 69 -4.73 -4.10 -2.71
CA ARG A 69 -5.99 -4.84 -2.93
C ARG A 69 -6.09 -5.41 -4.34
N GLN A 70 -5.81 -4.63 -5.38
CA GLN A 70 -5.82 -5.12 -6.77
C GLN A 70 -4.85 -6.29 -6.98
N ARG A 71 -3.66 -6.23 -6.39
CA ARG A 71 -2.67 -7.32 -6.49
C ARG A 71 -3.15 -8.59 -5.79
N LEU A 72 -3.69 -8.47 -4.59
CA LEU A 72 -4.22 -9.60 -3.82
C LEU A 72 -5.43 -10.24 -4.50
N ASP A 73 -6.31 -9.42 -5.06
CA ASP A 73 -7.49 -9.89 -5.80
C ASP A 73 -7.11 -10.74 -7.00
N ARG A 74 -6.10 -10.32 -7.78
CA ARG A 74 -5.54 -11.11 -8.88
C ARG A 74 -4.92 -12.44 -8.43
N LEU A 75 -4.48 -12.54 -7.19
CA LEU A 75 -3.97 -13.78 -6.59
C LEU A 75 -5.08 -14.67 -6.00
N GLY A 76 -6.35 -14.24 -6.09
CA GLY A 76 -7.49 -14.95 -5.51
C GLY A 76 -7.64 -14.77 -4.01
N VAL A 77 -7.01 -13.78 -3.41
CA VAL A 77 -7.10 -13.46 -1.99
C VAL A 77 -8.06 -12.28 -1.79
N HIS A 78 -9.25 -12.56 -1.27
CA HIS A 78 -10.34 -11.58 -1.17
C HIS A 78 -10.64 -11.13 0.27
N SER A 79 -10.12 -11.84 1.28
CA SER A 79 -10.32 -11.49 2.68
C SER A 79 -9.26 -10.50 3.15
N ILE A 80 -9.51 -9.21 2.89
CA ILE A 80 -8.57 -8.12 3.12
C ILE A 80 -9.19 -7.11 4.09
N HIS A 81 -8.52 -6.88 5.20
CA HIS A 81 -8.82 -5.78 6.12
C HIS A 81 -7.84 -4.64 5.91
N ASP A 82 -8.33 -3.43 5.75
CA ASP A 82 -7.51 -2.21 5.66
C ASP A 82 -7.77 -1.33 6.88
N THR A 83 -6.73 -0.97 7.60
CA THR A 83 -6.83 -0.10 8.77
C THR A 83 -7.20 1.34 8.41
N GLY A 84 -6.92 1.77 7.19
CA GLY A 84 -7.16 3.13 6.72
C GLY A 84 -6.33 4.22 7.42
N LEU A 85 -5.32 3.84 8.23
CA LEU A 85 -4.52 4.77 9.03
C LEU A 85 -3.38 5.34 8.19
N ASP A 86 -3.35 6.67 8.07
CA ASP A 86 -2.34 7.39 7.29
C ASP A 86 -1.11 7.72 8.13
N THR A 87 0.01 7.07 7.81
CA THR A 87 1.28 7.30 8.52
C THR A 87 1.85 8.70 8.29
N CYS A 88 1.51 9.35 7.19
CA CYS A 88 1.97 10.71 6.90
C CYS A 88 1.16 11.76 7.68
N ALA A 89 -0.15 11.58 7.79
CA ALA A 89 -1.04 12.50 8.49
C ALA A 89 -1.01 12.32 10.02
N LEU A 90 -0.88 11.07 10.50
CA LEU A 90 -0.93 10.73 11.92
C LEU A 90 0.47 10.81 12.57
N GLU A 91 1.00 12.01 12.68
CA GLU A 91 2.36 12.28 13.15
C GLU A 91 2.63 11.79 14.58
N GLU A 92 1.67 11.96 15.46
CA GLU A 92 1.81 11.61 16.89
C GLU A 92 1.90 10.06 17.11
N THR A 93 1.55 9.29 16.08
CA THR A 93 1.44 7.83 16.20
C THR A 93 2.45 7.09 15.32
N TYR A 94 2.75 7.62 14.13
CA TYR A 94 3.53 6.90 13.12
C TYR A 94 4.69 7.71 12.56
N PHE A 95 5.78 7.02 12.24
CA PHE A 95 6.86 7.55 11.42
C PHE A 95 6.47 7.57 9.94
N SER A 96 6.98 8.56 9.19
CA SER A 96 6.70 8.70 7.76
C SER A 96 7.89 9.27 6.99
N ASN A 97 8.34 8.53 6.00
CA ASN A 97 9.40 9.00 5.09
C ASN A 97 8.92 10.19 4.25
N ARG A 98 7.66 10.23 3.83
CA ARG A 98 7.10 11.36 3.08
C ARG A 98 7.15 12.65 3.90
N ARG A 99 6.73 12.60 5.16
CA ARG A 99 6.79 13.75 6.07
C ARG A 99 8.24 14.18 6.33
N ARG A 100 9.15 13.21 6.51
CA ARG A 100 10.59 13.47 6.63
C ARG A 100 11.11 14.24 5.41
N ASN A 101 10.78 13.82 4.20
CA ASN A 101 11.18 14.49 2.96
C ASN A 101 10.63 15.92 2.88
N HIS A 102 9.36 16.14 3.24
CA HIS A 102 8.76 17.47 3.25
C HIS A 102 9.44 18.43 4.22
N ARG A 103 9.99 17.91 5.32
CA ARG A 103 10.68 18.69 6.35
C ARG A 103 12.20 18.80 6.15
N GLY A 104 12.76 18.07 5.22
CA GLY A 104 14.21 18.02 4.98
C GLY A 104 14.99 17.37 6.12
N GLU A 105 14.35 16.49 6.89
CA GLU A 105 15.00 15.78 8.01
C GLU A 105 15.96 14.70 7.48
N PRO A 106 17.10 14.43 8.15
CA PRO A 106 18.11 13.50 7.65
C PRO A 106 17.65 12.03 7.71
N ASP A 107 16.84 11.67 8.71
CA ASP A 107 16.35 10.30 8.91
C ASP A 107 14.98 10.31 9.59
N TYR A 108 14.37 9.13 9.71
CA TYR A 108 13.08 8.91 10.36
C TYR A 108 13.04 7.51 10.98
N GLY A 109 12.14 7.31 11.97
CA GLY A 109 11.87 5.99 12.54
C GLY A 109 11.15 5.07 11.56
N ARG A 110 11.01 3.81 11.95
CA ARG A 110 10.31 2.77 11.16
C ARG A 110 9.11 2.26 11.95
N ASN A 111 8.03 1.97 11.24
CA ASN A 111 6.86 1.30 11.81
C ASN A 111 6.97 -0.20 11.58
N ALA A 112 6.51 -1.02 12.52
CA ALA A 112 6.39 -2.45 12.37
C ALA A 112 4.92 -2.86 12.37
N SER A 113 4.55 -3.75 11.45
CA SER A 113 3.24 -4.41 11.46
C SER A 113 3.45 -5.89 11.68
N VAL A 114 2.70 -6.48 12.61
CA VAL A 114 2.81 -7.89 12.97
C VAL A 114 1.43 -8.53 12.94
N ILE A 115 1.34 -9.72 12.40
CA ILE A 115 0.13 -10.54 12.39
C ILE A 115 0.48 -11.97 12.78
N MET A 116 -0.40 -12.60 13.56
CA MET A 116 -0.26 -14.01 13.93
C MET A 116 -1.63 -14.65 14.13
N LEU A 117 -1.68 -15.96 13.98
CA LEU A 117 -2.87 -16.72 14.36
C LEU A 117 -2.91 -16.89 15.88
N SER A 118 -4.08 -16.65 16.48
CA SER A 118 -4.32 -17.02 17.86
C SER A 118 -4.54 -18.52 17.97
N LEU A 119 -3.98 -19.11 18.98
CA LEU A 119 -4.22 -20.51 19.32
C LEU A 119 -5.59 -20.68 19.94
#